data_145d17f322d3d0b18e8559f5bc120524
#
_entry.id   145d17f322d3d0b18e8559f5bc120524
#
_cell.length_a   1.000
_cell.length_b   1.000
_cell.length_c   1.000
_cell.angle_alpha   90.00
_cell.angle_beta   90.00
_cell.angle_gamma   90.00
#
_symmetry.space_group_name_H-M   'P 1'
#
loop_
_entity.id
_entity.type
_entity.pdbx_description
1 polymer ?
#
loop_
_entity_poly.entity_id
_entity_poly.type
_entity_poly.pdbx_seq_one_letter_code
_entity_poly.pdbx_strand_id
1 'polypeptide(L)'
;AEEDNETQPEAPYSWMRNGGQVDEEYDDSNDAKDKDIETFKSERAARAKAREQGTLPIERRRRAECADVDITPVFDVVTGDLSFISLTLVLPALVPLLAPGGSLLMLVKPQFELQPGQVGKGGIVRDESLYAVVEQRIRDCCAELGLEVQAWLDSPISGGDGNHEFFVFARRSA
;
A
#
# COMPACT_ATOMS: atom_id res chain seq x y z
N ALA A 1 -52.01 5.12 22.42
CA ALA A 1 -50.63 4.72 22.49
C ALA A 1 -50.29 4.14 21.13
N GLU A 2 -49.76 4.97 20.25
CA GLU A 2 -49.18 4.58 18.96
C GLU A 2 -47.71 4.21 19.23
N GLU A 3 -47.35 2.95 18.97
CA GLU A 3 -45.97 2.48 19.01
C GLU A 3 -45.30 2.92 17.69
N ASP A 4 -44.40 3.88 17.80
CA ASP A 4 -43.50 4.27 16.69
C ASP A 4 -42.57 3.09 16.36
N ASN A 5 -42.91 2.41 15.27
CA ASN A 5 -42.05 1.39 14.67
C ASN A 5 -40.92 2.07 13.88
N GLU A 6 -39.86 2.45 14.58
CA GLU A 6 -38.61 2.90 13.93
C GLU A 6 -38.00 1.72 13.16
N THR A 7 -38.21 1.70 11.86
CA THR A 7 -37.48 0.83 10.93
C THR A 7 -36.02 1.21 10.94
N GLN A 8 -35.18 0.40 11.59
CA GLN A 8 -33.74 0.51 11.51
C GLN A 8 -33.28 0.39 10.02
N PRO A 9 -32.35 1.23 9.57
CA PRO A 9 -31.83 1.12 8.22
C PRO A 9 -31.19 -0.25 8.01
N GLU A 10 -31.52 -0.91 6.89
CA GLU A 10 -30.95 -2.21 6.54
C GLU A 10 -29.42 -2.11 6.44
N ALA A 11 -28.72 -3.00 7.13
CA ALA A 11 -27.27 -3.07 7.09
C ALA A 11 -26.78 -3.35 5.64
N PRO A 12 -25.83 -2.55 5.12
CA PRO A 12 -25.42 -2.60 3.71
C PRO A 12 -24.71 -3.91 3.31
N TYR A 13 -24.26 -4.72 4.28
CA TYR A 13 -23.53 -5.96 4.02
C TYR A 13 -24.11 -7.14 4.81
N SER A 14 -24.20 -8.32 4.18
CA SER A 14 -24.81 -9.52 4.76
C SER A 14 -24.19 -9.96 6.10
N TRP A 15 -22.89 -9.74 6.29
CA TRP A 15 -22.17 -10.07 7.53
C TRP A 15 -22.52 -9.17 8.72
N MET A 16 -23.11 -7.99 8.49
CA MET A 16 -23.56 -7.10 9.57
C MET A 16 -24.90 -7.54 10.21
N ARG A 17 -25.65 -8.42 9.53
CA ARG A 17 -26.99 -8.83 10.00
C ARG A 17 -26.99 -9.81 11.16
N ASN A 18 -25.89 -10.55 11.38
CA ASN A 18 -25.84 -11.65 12.34
C ASN A 18 -25.05 -11.32 13.62
N GLY A 19 -24.94 -10.05 14.03
CA GLY A 19 -24.36 -9.69 15.33
C GLY A 19 -22.97 -10.23 15.60
N GLY A 20 -22.18 -10.48 14.55
CA GLY A 20 -20.80 -10.99 14.68
C GLY A 20 -20.70 -12.50 14.99
N GLN A 21 -21.79 -13.25 14.96
CA GLN A 21 -21.70 -14.70 14.92
C GLN A 21 -21.33 -15.14 13.50
N VAL A 22 -20.08 -15.53 13.31
CA VAL A 22 -19.64 -16.32 12.15
C VAL A 22 -20.25 -17.70 12.33
N ASP A 23 -21.10 -18.11 11.38
CA ASP A 23 -21.60 -19.48 11.35
C ASP A 23 -20.37 -20.41 11.29
N GLU A 24 -20.27 -21.35 12.26
CA GLU A 24 -19.16 -22.28 12.41
C GLU A 24 -19.14 -23.37 11.32
N GLU A 25 -19.75 -23.17 10.18
CA GLU A 25 -19.64 -23.98 8.97
C GLU A 25 -18.69 -23.36 7.93
N TYR A 26 -17.55 -22.82 8.40
CA TYR A 26 -16.41 -22.63 7.53
C TYR A 26 -15.70 -23.97 7.42
N ASP A 27 -15.95 -24.68 6.32
CA ASP A 27 -15.24 -25.88 5.93
C ASP A 27 -13.74 -25.54 5.84
N ASP A 28 -13.03 -25.82 6.93
CA ASP A 28 -11.59 -25.64 7.07
C ASP A 28 -10.88 -26.78 6.34
N SER A 29 -11.17 -26.92 5.04
CA SER A 29 -10.35 -27.76 4.18
C SER A 29 -9.02 -27.04 4.00
N ASN A 30 -8.09 -27.27 4.92
CA ASN A 30 -6.69 -26.87 4.85
C ASN A 30 -6.01 -27.31 3.53
N ASP A 31 -6.58 -28.28 2.85
CA ASP A 31 -6.12 -28.82 1.57
C ASP A 31 -6.05 -27.78 0.44
N ALA A 32 -6.96 -26.78 0.39
CA ALA A 32 -6.92 -25.75 -0.63
C ALA A 32 -5.82 -24.71 -0.35
N LYS A 33 -5.67 -24.31 0.91
CA LYS A 33 -4.64 -23.35 1.33
C LYS A 33 -3.23 -23.95 1.20
N ASP A 34 -3.07 -25.23 1.52
CA ASP A 34 -1.79 -25.93 1.39
C ASP A 34 -1.39 -26.11 -0.08
N LYS A 35 -2.34 -26.36 -0.98
CA LYS A 35 -2.10 -26.41 -2.42
C LYS A 35 -1.67 -25.06 -2.97
N ASP A 36 -2.27 -23.97 -2.53
CA ASP A 36 -1.90 -22.61 -2.96
C ASP A 36 -0.50 -22.24 -2.46
N ILE A 37 -0.15 -22.63 -1.23
CA ILE A 37 1.17 -22.39 -0.65
C ILE A 37 2.25 -23.21 -1.38
N GLU A 38 1.99 -24.46 -1.68
CA GLU A 38 2.91 -25.33 -2.43
C GLU A 38 3.11 -24.84 -3.87
N THR A 39 2.03 -24.42 -4.53
CA THR A 39 2.08 -23.82 -5.86
C THR A 39 2.91 -22.55 -5.85
N PHE A 40 2.69 -21.67 -4.87
CA PHE A 40 3.46 -20.42 -4.71
C PHE A 40 4.95 -20.69 -4.45
N LYS A 41 5.27 -21.67 -3.59
CA LYS A 41 6.67 -22.07 -3.33
C LYS A 41 7.34 -22.65 -4.58
N SER A 42 6.61 -23.47 -5.33
CA SER A 42 7.08 -24.08 -6.58
C SER A 42 7.36 -23.00 -7.65
N GLU A 43 6.45 -22.04 -7.84
CA GLU A 43 6.64 -20.94 -8.76
C GLU A 43 7.82 -20.03 -8.37
N ARG A 44 7.98 -19.77 -7.07
CA ARG A 44 9.10 -18.99 -6.55
C ARG A 44 10.44 -19.69 -6.78
N ALA A 45 10.49 -21.01 -6.58
CA ALA A 45 11.67 -21.83 -6.86
C ALA A 45 11.99 -21.88 -8.36
N ALA A 46 10.98 -22.03 -9.21
CA ALA A 46 11.13 -21.98 -10.66
C ALA A 46 11.64 -20.63 -11.16
N ARG A 47 11.16 -19.52 -10.59
CA ARG A 47 11.65 -18.16 -10.87
C ARG A 47 13.09 -17.95 -10.43
N ALA A 48 13.47 -18.49 -9.25
CA ALA A 48 14.85 -18.43 -8.77
C ALA A 48 15.81 -19.18 -9.71
N LYS A 49 15.42 -20.38 -10.14
CA LYS A 49 16.20 -21.20 -11.07
C LYS A 49 16.33 -20.56 -12.47
N ALA A 50 15.25 -19.94 -12.96
CA ALA A 50 15.25 -19.21 -14.22
C ALA A 50 16.13 -17.95 -14.18
N ARG A 51 16.28 -17.33 -13.00
CA ARG A 51 17.16 -16.20 -12.74
C ARG A 51 18.64 -16.60 -12.79
N GLU A 52 19.00 -17.75 -12.19
CA GLU A 52 20.35 -18.32 -12.25
C GLU A 52 20.75 -18.72 -13.67
N GLN A 53 19.81 -19.17 -14.47
CA GLN A 53 20.05 -19.65 -15.84
C GLN A 53 19.97 -18.54 -16.90
N GLY A 54 19.75 -17.28 -16.51
CA GLY A 54 19.68 -16.15 -17.42
C GLY A 54 18.48 -16.18 -18.41
N THR A 55 17.51 -17.06 -18.16
CA THR A 55 16.35 -17.31 -19.03
C THR A 55 15.08 -16.56 -18.65
N LEU A 56 15.19 -15.36 -18.04
CA LEU A 56 14.03 -14.52 -17.72
C LEU A 56 13.69 -13.52 -18.85
N PRO A 57 12.74 -13.85 -19.76
CA PRO A 57 12.34 -12.93 -20.81
C PRO A 57 11.16 -12.00 -20.43
N ILE A 58 10.50 -12.21 -19.28
CA ILE A 58 9.14 -11.67 -19.05
C ILE A 58 9.17 -10.24 -18.50
N GLU A 59 10.14 -9.87 -17.68
CA GLU A 59 10.17 -8.51 -17.10
C GLU A 59 10.55 -7.42 -18.09
N ARG A 60 11.38 -7.73 -19.10
CA ARG A 60 11.72 -6.78 -20.16
C ARG A 60 10.56 -6.52 -21.13
N ARG A 61 9.72 -7.53 -21.41
CA ARG A 61 8.53 -7.34 -22.28
C ARG A 61 7.49 -6.44 -21.64
N ARG A 62 7.16 -6.64 -20.36
CA ARG A 62 6.20 -5.78 -19.66
C ARG A 62 6.64 -4.32 -19.60
N ARG A 63 7.94 -4.06 -19.43
CA ARG A 63 8.49 -2.70 -19.42
C ARG A 63 8.48 -2.04 -20.80
N ALA A 64 8.71 -2.82 -21.86
CA ALA A 64 8.65 -2.33 -23.25
C ALA A 64 7.20 -2.10 -23.70
N GLU A 65 6.28 -2.99 -23.31
CA GLU A 65 4.84 -2.85 -23.64
C GLU A 65 4.17 -1.69 -22.86
N CYS A 66 4.71 -1.31 -21.69
CA CYS A 66 4.24 -0.14 -20.93
C CYS A 66 4.90 1.18 -21.38
N ALA A 67 5.99 1.13 -22.15
CA ALA A 67 6.72 2.33 -22.58
C ALA A 67 6.00 3.16 -23.64
N ASP A 68 5.03 2.56 -24.36
CA ASP A 68 4.25 3.20 -25.42
C ASP A 68 2.84 3.63 -24.96
N VAL A 69 2.53 3.51 -23.68
CA VAL A 69 1.27 4.07 -23.16
C VAL A 69 1.49 5.55 -22.91
N ASP A 70 0.91 6.38 -23.77
CA ASP A 70 0.84 7.83 -23.55
C ASP A 70 -0.04 8.09 -22.33
N ILE A 71 0.59 8.20 -21.16
CA ILE A 71 -0.11 8.42 -19.89
C ILE A 71 -0.42 9.92 -19.81
N THR A 72 -1.57 10.30 -20.33
CA THR A 72 -2.09 11.65 -20.10
C THR A 72 -2.49 11.77 -18.62
N PRO A 73 -2.10 12.83 -17.90
CA PRO A 73 -2.54 13.08 -16.55
C PRO A 73 -4.07 13.12 -16.49
N VAL A 74 -4.66 12.23 -15.71
CA VAL A 74 -6.13 12.04 -15.70
C VAL A 74 -6.76 12.16 -14.32
N PHE A 75 -5.94 12.27 -13.25
CA PHE A 75 -6.44 12.25 -11.87
C PHE A 75 -6.17 13.57 -11.14
N ASP A 76 -7.22 14.15 -10.58
CA ASP A 76 -7.12 15.32 -9.69
C ASP A 76 -6.62 14.91 -8.29
N VAL A 77 -6.86 13.65 -7.90
CA VAL A 77 -6.45 13.11 -6.60
C VAL A 77 -5.93 11.68 -6.77
N VAL A 78 -4.78 11.41 -6.19
CA VAL A 78 -4.22 10.06 -6.03
C VAL A 78 -4.05 9.77 -4.56
N THR A 79 -4.60 8.64 -4.11
CA THR A 79 -4.42 8.14 -2.74
C THR A 79 -3.81 6.75 -2.76
N GLY A 80 -3.05 6.40 -1.71
CA GLY A 80 -2.47 5.07 -1.63
C GLY A 80 -2.08 4.65 -0.21
N ASP A 81 -2.27 3.36 0.03
CA ASP A 81 -1.75 2.60 1.16
C ASP A 81 -0.97 1.41 0.60
N LEU A 82 0.36 1.46 0.69
CA LEU A 82 1.26 0.47 0.12
C LEU A 82 2.09 -0.20 1.21
N SER A 83 2.37 -1.48 1.03
CA SER A 83 3.20 -2.27 1.95
C SER A 83 4.35 -2.93 1.20
N PHE A 84 5.46 -3.16 1.93
CA PHE A 84 6.65 -3.85 1.43
C PHE A 84 7.39 -3.16 0.28
N ILE A 85 7.17 -1.86 0.11
CA ILE A 85 7.85 -1.03 -0.87
C ILE A 85 8.00 0.39 -0.32
N SER A 86 9.13 1.03 -0.59
CA SER A 86 9.32 2.45 -0.27
C SER A 86 8.51 3.33 -1.24
N LEU A 87 7.89 4.38 -0.72
CA LEU A 87 7.18 5.37 -1.53
C LEU A 87 8.12 6.07 -2.53
N THR A 88 9.39 6.23 -2.19
CA THR A 88 10.37 6.83 -3.12
C THR A 88 10.54 6.05 -4.42
N LEU A 89 10.21 4.75 -4.43
CA LEU A 89 10.23 3.91 -5.63
C LEU A 89 8.92 3.98 -6.43
N VAL A 90 7.83 4.36 -5.78
CA VAL A 90 6.48 4.36 -6.39
C VAL A 90 6.08 5.74 -6.88
N LEU A 91 6.41 6.79 -6.13
CA LEU A 91 6.07 8.18 -6.47
C LEU A 91 6.46 8.58 -7.90
N PRO A 92 7.66 8.21 -8.43
CA PRO A 92 8.02 8.53 -9.81
C PRO A 92 7.05 7.98 -10.87
N ALA A 93 6.34 6.88 -10.56
CA ALA A 93 5.35 6.30 -11.46
C ALA A 93 3.94 6.91 -11.26
N LEU A 94 3.64 7.41 -10.06
CA LEU A 94 2.33 7.98 -9.74
C LEU A 94 2.21 9.46 -10.12
N VAL A 95 3.28 10.25 -9.92
CA VAL A 95 3.25 11.69 -10.16
C VAL A 95 2.88 12.07 -11.60
N PRO A 96 3.34 11.36 -12.66
CA PRO A 96 2.89 11.62 -14.02
C PRO A 96 1.38 11.46 -14.23
N LEU A 97 0.69 10.66 -13.38
CA LEU A 97 -0.75 10.43 -13.47
C LEU A 97 -1.57 11.56 -12.85
N LEU A 98 -0.96 12.41 -11.99
CA LEU A 98 -1.64 13.55 -11.42
C LEU A 98 -1.79 14.66 -12.45
N ALA A 99 -2.98 15.26 -12.50
CA ALA A 99 -3.18 16.50 -13.24
C ALA A 99 -2.32 17.65 -12.67
N PRO A 100 -1.96 18.67 -13.46
CA PRO A 100 -1.38 19.89 -12.93
C PRO A 100 -2.27 20.48 -11.82
N GLY A 101 -1.69 20.81 -10.66
CA GLY A 101 -2.46 21.24 -9.47
C GLY A 101 -3.17 20.11 -8.73
N GLY A 102 -3.07 18.87 -9.19
CA GLY A 102 -3.64 17.69 -8.54
C GLY A 102 -3.00 17.37 -7.19
N SER A 103 -3.70 16.59 -6.37
CA SER A 103 -3.36 16.28 -4.98
C SER A 103 -2.97 14.81 -4.81
N LEU A 104 -1.98 14.57 -3.95
CA LEU A 104 -1.52 13.24 -3.56
C LEU A 104 -1.65 13.08 -2.05
N LEU A 105 -2.27 11.98 -1.62
CA LEU A 105 -2.37 11.59 -0.21
C LEU A 105 -1.92 10.14 -0.05
N MET A 106 -0.77 9.94 0.58
CA MET A 106 -0.19 8.59 0.75
C MET A 106 0.02 8.28 2.23
N LEU A 107 -0.29 7.03 2.62
CA LEU A 107 0.11 6.51 3.92
C LEU A 107 1.58 6.13 3.88
N VAL A 108 2.36 6.69 4.79
CA VAL A 108 3.79 6.43 4.95
C VAL A 108 3.98 5.44 6.09
N LYS A 109 4.65 4.35 5.79
CA LYS A 109 4.96 3.27 6.75
C LYS A 109 6.47 3.24 6.98
N PRO A 110 6.98 3.80 8.10
CA PRO A 110 8.43 3.94 8.34
C PRO A 110 9.22 2.64 8.18
N GLN A 111 8.62 1.51 8.53
CA GLN A 111 9.26 0.20 8.42
C GLN A 111 9.62 -0.20 6.97
N PHE A 112 9.00 0.41 5.96
CA PHE A 112 9.30 0.17 4.54
C PHE A 112 10.18 1.26 3.92
N GLU A 113 10.44 2.33 4.65
CA GLU A 113 11.31 3.43 4.23
C GLU A 113 12.73 3.31 4.79
N LEU A 114 12.90 2.60 5.90
CA LEU A 114 14.17 2.45 6.61
C LEU A 114 15.00 1.28 6.06
N GLN A 115 16.31 1.32 6.37
CA GLN A 115 17.22 0.22 6.04
C GLN A 115 16.99 -0.97 7.00
N PRO A 116 17.27 -2.22 6.57
CA PRO A 116 17.03 -3.41 7.38
C PRO A 116 17.62 -3.37 8.80
N GLY A 117 18.78 -2.71 8.99
CA GLY A 117 19.43 -2.57 10.29
C GLY A 117 18.79 -1.54 11.24
N GLN A 118 17.90 -0.69 10.71
CA GLN A 118 17.19 0.35 11.48
C GLN A 118 15.80 -0.13 11.95
N VAL A 119 15.34 -1.25 11.41
CA VAL A 119 14.04 -1.85 11.75
C VAL A 119 14.29 -3.01 12.71
N GLY A 120 13.60 -3.02 13.84
CA GLY A 120 13.72 -4.02 14.88
C GLY A 120 13.11 -5.39 14.47
N LYS A 121 13.28 -6.36 15.37
CA LYS A 121 12.69 -7.69 15.21
C LYS A 121 11.16 -7.58 15.05
N GLY A 122 10.63 -8.29 14.06
CA GLY A 122 9.18 -8.25 13.73
C GLY A 122 8.79 -7.05 12.87
N GLY A 123 9.73 -6.31 12.30
CA GLY A 123 9.39 -5.17 11.43
C GLY A 123 9.01 -3.89 12.20
N ILE A 124 9.31 -3.80 13.51
CA ILE A 124 8.87 -2.67 14.34
C ILE A 124 9.98 -1.62 14.43
N VAL A 125 9.63 -0.38 14.14
CA VAL A 125 10.49 0.80 14.33
C VAL A 125 10.36 1.26 15.79
N ARG A 126 11.45 1.14 16.55
CA ARG A 126 11.48 1.48 17.99
C ARG A 126 12.14 2.82 18.29
N ASP A 127 12.97 3.28 17.39
CA ASP A 127 13.67 4.54 17.51
C ASP A 127 12.87 5.63 16.80
N GLU A 128 12.15 6.42 17.57
CA GLU A 128 11.30 7.51 17.07
C GLU A 128 12.11 8.62 16.36
N SER A 129 13.42 8.74 16.65
CA SER A 129 14.27 9.70 15.95
C SER A 129 14.38 9.41 14.44
N LEU A 130 14.12 8.16 14.03
CA LEU A 130 14.12 7.75 12.64
C LEU A 130 12.89 8.25 11.86
N TYR A 131 11.82 8.66 12.53
CA TYR A 131 10.65 9.23 11.85
C TYR A 131 10.98 10.54 11.14
N ALA A 132 11.80 11.38 11.75
CA ALA A 132 12.28 12.61 11.10
C ALA A 132 13.13 12.32 9.86
N VAL A 133 13.91 11.25 9.88
CA VAL A 133 14.71 10.80 8.71
C VAL A 133 13.79 10.33 7.57
N VAL A 134 12.74 9.58 7.92
CA VAL A 134 11.73 9.13 6.95
C VAL A 134 10.98 10.32 6.35
N GLU A 135 10.53 11.25 7.19
CA GLU A 135 9.84 12.47 6.73
C GLU A 135 10.71 13.25 5.74
N GLN A 136 11.97 13.53 6.11
CA GLN A 136 12.86 14.29 5.26
C GLN A 136 13.08 13.60 3.91
N ARG A 137 13.31 12.29 3.92
CA ARG A 137 13.48 11.48 2.71
C ARG A 137 12.28 11.55 1.76
N ILE A 138 11.06 11.49 2.32
CA ILE A 138 9.84 11.58 1.51
C ILE A 138 9.66 13.00 0.97
N ARG A 139 9.93 14.03 1.79
CA ARG A 139 9.87 15.44 1.35
C ARG A 139 10.85 15.73 0.22
N ASP A 140 12.08 15.23 0.31
CA ASP A 140 13.09 15.40 -0.73
C ASP A 140 12.65 14.73 -2.03
N CYS A 141 12.15 13.49 -1.96
CA CYS A 141 11.61 12.78 -3.12
C CYS A 141 10.42 13.52 -3.75
N CYS A 142 9.52 14.05 -2.95
CA CYS A 142 8.40 14.87 -3.44
C CYS A 142 8.90 16.11 -4.18
N ALA A 143 9.85 16.82 -3.60
CA ALA A 143 10.42 18.03 -4.19
C ALA A 143 11.10 17.75 -5.55
N GLU A 144 11.88 16.67 -5.63
CA GLU A 144 12.53 16.21 -6.88
C GLU A 144 11.51 15.90 -7.99
N LEU A 145 10.30 15.46 -7.60
CA LEU A 145 9.22 15.12 -8.53
C LEU A 145 8.25 16.28 -8.82
N GLY A 146 8.54 17.49 -8.32
CA GLY A 146 7.68 18.67 -8.50
C GLY A 146 6.39 18.63 -7.69
N LEU A 147 6.40 17.90 -6.56
CA LEU A 147 5.33 17.90 -5.56
C LEU A 147 5.71 18.84 -4.40
N GLU A 148 4.77 19.70 -4.00
CA GLU A 148 4.88 20.52 -2.80
C GLU A 148 4.15 19.82 -1.64
N VAL A 149 4.87 19.43 -0.59
CA VAL A 149 4.28 18.81 0.60
C VAL A 149 3.57 19.87 1.42
N GLN A 150 2.25 19.78 1.47
CA GLN A 150 1.38 20.69 2.20
C GLN A 150 1.21 20.32 3.66
N ALA A 151 1.20 19.00 3.95
CA ALA A 151 1.07 18.49 5.31
C ALA A 151 1.78 17.15 5.49
N TRP A 152 2.28 16.96 6.71
CA TRP A 152 2.72 15.68 7.26
C TRP A 152 1.93 15.44 8.54
N LEU A 153 1.18 14.37 8.62
CA LEU A 153 0.20 14.12 9.68
C LEU A 153 0.43 12.75 10.29
N ASP A 154 0.28 12.66 11.60
CA ASP A 154 0.24 11.37 12.29
C ASP A 154 -1.02 10.61 11.88
N SER A 155 -0.89 9.31 11.65
CA SER A 155 -2.06 8.44 11.49
C SER A 155 -2.78 8.30 12.83
N PRO A 156 -4.12 8.45 12.86
CA PRO A 156 -4.89 8.27 14.10
C PRO A 156 -4.94 6.81 14.57
N ILE A 157 -4.49 5.89 13.75
CA ILE A 157 -4.40 4.45 14.06
C ILE A 157 -2.97 3.97 13.80
N SER A 158 -2.54 2.98 14.57
CA SER A 158 -1.28 2.27 14.33
C SER A 158 -1.47 1.17 13.29
N GLY A 159 -0.40 0.82 12.57
CA GLY A 159 -0.38 -0.34 11.70
C GLY A 159 -0.66 -1.65 12.44
N GLY A 160 -1.03 -2.71 11.71
CA GLY A 160 -1.41 -4.01 12.29
C GLY A 160 -0.35 -4.62 13.21
N ASP A 161 0.93 -4.30 12.99
CA ASP A 161 2.06 -4.75 13.83
C ASP A 161 2.39 -3.76 14.97
N GLY A 162 1.61 -2.68 15.13
CA GLY A 162 1.81 -1.63 16.13
C GLY A 162 2.80 -0.54 15.70
N ASN A 163 3.21 -0.51 14.45
CA ASN A 163 4.03 0.58 13.91
C ASN A 163 3.26 1.89 13.85
N HIS A 164 3.92 2.98 14.18
CA HIS A 164 3.44 4.33 13.92
C HIS A 164 3.47 4.60 12.41
N GLU A 165 2.41 5.20 11.89
CA GLU A 165 2.26 5.52 10.48
C GLU A 165 1.94 7.00 10.31
N PHE A 166 2.22 7.55 9.12
CA PHE A 166 2.00 8.95 8.82
C PHE A 166 1.26 9.11 7.51
N PHE A 167 0.63 10.28 7.31
CA PHE A 167 0.14 10.69 6.01
C PHE A 167 1.00 11.82 5.46
N VAL A 168 1.40 11.70 4.20
CA VAL A 168 1.93 12.81 3.43
C VAL A 168 0.84 13.33 2.48
N PHE A 169 0.52 14.62 2.59
CA PHE A 169 -0.34 15.33 1.65
C PHE A 169 0.51 16.30 0.83
N ALA A 170 0.48 16.15 -0.49
CA ALA A 170 1.26 16.97 -1.39
C ALA A 170 0.43 17.40 -2.62
N ARG A 171 0.83 18.48 -3.28
CA ARG A 171 0.22 18.97 -4.51
C ARG A 171 1.25 19.05 -5.63
N ARG A 172 0.83 18.67 -6.83
CA ARG A 172 1.63 18.86 -8.03
C ARG A 172 1.58 20.33 -8.43
N SER A 173 2.74 20.90 -8.76
CA SER A 173 2.80 22.25 -9.33
C SER A 173 1.95 22.36 -10.60
N ALA A 174 1.35 23.54 -10.82
CA ALA A 174 0.49 23.82 -11.96
C ALA A 174 1.29 23.89 -13.28
#